data_f32d2de0d5e28e908e953375aaadbecf
#
_entry.id   f32d2de0d5e28e908e953375aaadbecf
#
_cell.length_a   1.000
_cell.length_b   1.000
_cell.length_c   1.000
_cell.angle_alpha   90.00
_cell.angle_beta   90.00
_cell.angle_gamma   90.00
#
_symmetry.space_group_name_H-M   'P 1'
#
loop_
_entity.id
_entity.type
_entity.pdbx_description
1 polymer ?
#
loop_
_entity_poly.entity_id
_entity_poly.type
_entity_poly.pdbx_seq_one_letter_code
_entity_poly.pdbx_strand_id
1 'polypeptide(L)'
;MKSILKKVAVVALAAVLALGMIGCSNGSIDDPVKETVATPAFSVESGAVNSGTEVTITCATEGAKIYYTKDGSEPTAKSTEYTTAISVTEAITLKAIAVKDGMNDSAVASVSYTIKGTVATPAFSVASGAVDSGTEVTISCATEGAKIYYTKDGSEPTAASTEYKAAISVTPPMTLKAIAVKDGMNDSAVASASYSIIPTPGVFVLKDGTMLPKDITLTDTQKSNIAAVIVRAAADGKPALGVGIVHNKMAWCTESAAGCSTIITALKGDIRSDYMDGSNSWDLLVAACEDLKNATAETIETVAQNYPAWNYCRNYGANNGLEGDLATGWYLPTVAELDTIYQNKTAVDASLLKAGGRTFGKSYY
;
A
#
# COMPACT_ATOMS: atom_id res chain seq x y z
N MET A 1 -2.82 5.03 -27.93
CA MET A 1 -1.97 5.58 -29.01
C MET A 1 -2.33 7.04 -29.22
N LYS A 2 -1.64 7.98 -28.57
CA LYS A 2 -1.64 9.39 -28.94
C LYS A 2 -0.19 9.88 -28.80
N SER A 3 0.33 10.26 -29.96
CA SER A 3 1.66 10.73 -30.25
C SER A 3 2.03 11.96 -29.41
N ILE A 4 3.16 11.87 -28.69
CA ILE A 4 3.82 13.02 -28.07
C ILE A 4 4.61 13.72 -29.20
N LEU A 5 4.06 14.81 -29.70
CA LEU A 5 4.78 15.69 -30.64
C LEU A 5 5.86 16.43 -29.83
N LYS A 6 7.11 16.06 -30.03
CA LYS A 6 8.26 16.83 -29.55
C LYS A 6 8.27 18.16 -30.38
N LYS A 7 8.04 19.28 -29.71
CA LYS A 7 8.31 20.62 -30.29
C LYS A 7 9.82 20.83 -30.34
N VAL A 8 10.39 20.59 -31.50
CA VAL A 8 11.75 21.06 -31.83
C VAL A 8 11.60 22.53 -32.13
N ALA A 9 12.11 23.41 -31.27
CA ALA A 9 12.22 24.82 -31.54
C ALA A 9 13.34 25.01 -32.58
N VAL A 10 12.95 25.35 -33.81
CA VAL A 10 13.87 25.80 -34.85
C VAL A 10 14.25 27.23 -34.53
N VAL A 11 15.49 27.45 -34.07
CA VAL A 11 16.06 28.79 -33.94
C VAL A 11 16.40 29.25 -35.36
N ALA A 12 15.62 30.22 -35.86
CA ALA A 12 15.88 30.85 -37.15
C ALA A 12 17.17 31.66 -37.09
N LEU A 13 18.14 31.27 -37.87
CA LEU A 13 19.39 31.97 -38.07
C LEU A 13 19.10 33.23 -38.93
N ALA A 14 19.06 34.39 -38.29
CA ALA A 14 19.02 35.68 -39.01
C ALA A 14 20.46 36.03 -39.46
N ALA A 15 20.79 35.69 -40.70
CA ALA A 15 21.99 36.19 -41.34
C ALA A 15 21.73 37.65 -41.78
N VAL A 16 22.34 38.63 -41.11
CA VAL A 16 22.38 40.00 -41.56
C VAL A 16 23.50 40.15 -42.61
N LEU A 17 23.13 40.19 -43.87
CA LEU A 17 24.05 40.62 -44.96
C LEU A 17 24.16 42.14 -44.90
N ALA A 18 25.25 42.67 -44.36
CA ALA A 18 25.63 44.05 -44.52
C ALA A 18 26.38 44.22 -45.83
N LEU A 19 25.74 44.74 -46.87
CA LEU A 19 26.41 45.23 -48.07
C LEU A 19 27.09 46.57 -47.73
N GLY A 20 28.39 46.52 -47.54
CA GLY A 20 29.21 47.72 -47.37
C GLY A 20 29.62 48.28 -48.74
N MET A 21 29.25 49.58 -49.00
CA MET A 21 29.71 50.34 -50.13
C MET A 21 31.24 50.58 -50.05
N ILE A 22 31.92 50.30 -51.17
CA ILE A 22 33.34 50.61 -51.37
C ILE A 22 33.51 52.12 -51.59
N GLY A 23 34.07 52.77 -50.56
CA GLY A 23 34.68 54.08 -50.71
C GLY A 23 36.19 53.97 -50.74
N CYS A 24 36.84 54.25 -51.88
CA CYS A 24 38.28 54.35 -51.95
C CYS A 24 38.77 55.55 -51.15
N SER A 25 39.63 55.32 -50.14
CA SER A 25 40.58 56.30 -49.66
C SER A 25 41.87 55.58 -49.20
N ASN A 26 42.98 56.21 -49.56
CA ASN A 26 44.34 55.77 -49.46
C ASN A 26 44.83 55.31 -48.08
N GLY A 27 45.49 54.19 -48.04
CA GLY A 27 46.62 53.95 -47.18
C GLY A 27 46.32 53.67 -45.72
N SER A 28 45.89 52.44 -45.44
CA SER A 28 46.20 51.70 -44.23
C SER A 28 46.15 50.21 -44.59
N ILE A 29 47.18 49.47 -44.24
CA ILE A 29 47.15 48.00 -44.30
C ILE A 29 46.06 47.58 -43.33
N ASP A 30 44.85 47.30 -43.85
CA ASP A 30 43.80 46.72 -43.07
C ASP A 30 44.32 45.38 -42.50
N ASP A 31 44.63 45.39 -41.19
CA ASP A 31 44.77 44.15 -40.43
C ASP A 31 43.48 43.36 -40.67
N PRO A 32 43.53 42.12 -41.20
CA PRO A 32 42.35 41.34 -41.53
C PRO A 32 41.47 41.26 -40.30
N VAL A 33 40.23 41.81 -40.40
CA VAL A 33 39.25 41.71 -39.32
C VAL A 33 39.06 40.21 -38.99
N LYS A 34 39.64 39.76 -37.88
CA LYS A 34 39.46 38.38 -37.42
C LYS A 34 37.99 38.14 -37.13
N GLU A 35 37.45 37.10 -37.75
CA GLU A 35 36.10 36.61 -37.38
C GLU A 35 36.05 36.20 -35.91
N THR A 36 34.89 36.31 -35.28
CA THR A 36 34.68 35.92 -33.86
C THR A 36 34.05 34.53 -33.82
N VAL A 37 34.55 33.68 -32.96
CA VAL A 37 33.98 32.35 -32.70
C VAL A 37 32.56 32.48 -32.13
N ALA A 38 31.65 31.64 -32.59
CA ALA A 38 30.27 31.60 -32.08
C ALA A 38 30.22 31.32 -30.58
N THR A 39 29.35 32.02 -29.88
CA THR A 39 29.13 31.83 -28.43
C THR A 39 28.68 30.40 -28.17
N PRO A 40 29.24 29.70 -27.16
CA PRO A 40 28.79 28.38 -26.77
C PRO A 40 27.31 28.37 -26.35
N ALA A 41 26.65 27.23 -26.58
CA ALA A 41 25.28 27.00 -26.15
C ALA A 41 25.20 25.79 -25.22
N PHE A 42 24.45 25.94 -24.13
CA PHE A 42 24.18 24.85 -23.17
C PHE A 42 22.90 24.13 -23.57
N SER A 43 22.86 22.79 -23.40
CA SER A 43 21.70 21.95 -23.73
C SER A 43 20.52 22.14 -22.77
N VAL A 44 20.75 22.70 -21.57
CA VAL A 44 19.77 22.92 -20.52
C VAL A 44 19.79 24.39 -20.14
N GLU A 45 18.63 25.03 -20.08
CA GLU A 45 18.48 26.42 -19.64
C GLU A 45 18.71 26.57 -18.13
N SER A 46 19.02 27.78 -17.66
CA SER A 46 19.18 28.10 -16.24
C SER A 46 17.91 27.74 -15.45
N GLY A 47 18.09 27.22 -14.25
CA GLY A 47 16.97 26.93 -13.37
C GLY A 47 17.18 25.73 -12.44
N ALA A 48 16.08 25.26 -11.85
CA ALA A 48 16.09 24.09 -11.00
C ALA A 48 16.06 22.79 -11.83
N VAL A 49 17.03 21.91 -11.61
CA VAL A 49 17.20 20.64 -12.34
C VAL A 49 17.23 19.46 -11.35
N ASN A 50 17.00 18.26 -11.84
CA ASN A 50 17.18 17.06 -11.03
C ASN A 50 18.67 16.82 -10.78
N SER A 51 19.02 16.30 -9.61
CA SER A 51 20.39 15.85 -9.34
C SER A 51 20.82 14.82 -10.38
N GLY A 52 22.03 14.99 -10.93
CA GLY A 52 22.56 14.15 -12.00
C GLY A 52 22.11 14.57 -13.40
N THR A 53 21.45 15.73 -13.58
CA THR A 53 21.13 16.24 -14.92
C THR A 53 22.41 16.48 -15.71
N GLU A 54 22.51 15.86 -16.90
CA GLU A 54 23.66 16.01 -17.79
C GLU A 54 23.50 17.25 -18.69
N VAL A 55 24.49 18.13 -18.64
CA VAL A 55 24.56 19.35 -19.47
C VAL A 55 25.64 19.21 -20.51
N THR A 56 25.30 19.36 -21.78
CA THR A 56 26.26 19.41 -22.89
C THR A 56 26.48 20.85 -23.32
N ILE A 57 27.68 21.13 -23.82
CA ILE A 57 28.05 22.43 -24.36
C ILE A 57 28.41 22.27 -25.83
N THR A 58 27.86 23.10 -26.71
CA THR A 58 28.11 23.06 -28.15
C THR A 58 28.55 24.43 -28.64
N CYS A 59 29.30 24.47 -29.73
CA CYS A 59 29.66 25.70 -30.46
C CYS A 59 29.37 25.52 -31.95
N ALA A 60 28.79 26.53 -32.60
CA ALA A 60 28.50 26.49 -34.03
C ALA A 60 29.74 26.64 -34.91
N THR A 61 30.86 27.17 -34.37
CA THR A 61 32.09 27.31 -35.11
C THR A 61 32.81 25.95 -35.14
N GLU A 62 32.90 25.34 -36.29
CA GLU A 62 33.56 24.07 -36.50
C GLU A 62 35.07 24.14 -36.12
N GLY A 63 35.51 23.14 -35.34
CA GLY A 63 36.93 23.04 -34.87
C GLY A 63 37.28 24.02 -33.74
N ALA A 64 36.32 24.78 -33.18
CA ALA A 64 36.53 25.57 -31.97
C ALA A 64 36.63 24.65 -30.74
N LYS A 65 37.58 24.96 -29.85
CA LYS A 65 37.69 24.33 -28.53
C LYS A 65 36.85 25.10 -27.53
N ILE A 66 36.14 24.39 -26.68
CA ILE A 66 35.30 25.00 -25.61
C ILE A 66 36.02 24.82 -24.28
N TYR A 67 36.14 25.91 -23.53
CA TYR A 67 36.68 25.92 -22.16
C TYR A 67 35.59 26.39 -21.19
N TYR A 68 35.57 25.84 -19.99
CA TYR A 68 34.49 26.16 -19.03
C TYR A 68 34.96 26.23 -17.58
N THR A 69 34.18 26.89 -16.73
CA THR A 69 34.31 26.94 -15.29
C THR A 69 32.99 26.47 -14.63
N LYS A 70 33.07 25.99 -13.39
CA LYS A 70 31.90 25.50 -12.59
C LYS A 70 31.50 26.44 -11.46
N ASP A 71 32.37 27.41 -11.13
CA ASP A 71 32.26 28.32 -10.00
C ASP A 71 31.77 29.72 -10.38
N GLY A 72 31.40 29.94 -11.64
CA GLY A 72 30.99 31.22 -12.19
C GLY A 72 32.15 32.19 -12.49
N SER A 73 33.41 31.79 -12.29
CA SER A 73 34.58 32.57 -12.74
C SER A 73 34.62 32.68 -14.26
N GLU A 74 35.29 33.72 -14.80
CA GLU A 74 35.42 33.92 -16.24
C GLU A 74 36.33 32.83 -16.83
N PRO A 75 35.87 32.03 -17.82
CA PRO A 75 36.67 31.01 -18.48
C PRO A 75 37.68 31.66 -19.46
N THR A 76 38.82 31.00 -19.57
CA THR A 76 39.87 31.39 -20.53
C THR A 76 40.36 30.10 -21.24
N ALA A 77 41.22 30.25 -22.28
CA ALA A 77 41.86 29.09 -22.93
C ALA A 77 42.74 28.22 -22.00
N LYS A 78 42.90 28.66 -20.72
CA LYS A 78 43.64 27.89 -19.68
C LYS A 78 42.66 27.19 -18.72
N SER A 79 41.38 27.41 -18.84
CA SER A 79 40.34 26.73 -18.05
C SER A 79 40.17 25.27 -18.50
N THR A 80 39.30 24.53 -17.87
CA THR A 80 39.01 23.12 -18.21
C THR A 80 38.43 23.02 -19.63
N GLU A 81 39.09 22.23 -20.51
CA GLU A 81 38.58 21.95 -21.84
C GLU A 81 37.34 21.04 -21.73
N TYR A 82 36.26 21.39 -22.43
CA TYR A 82 35.05 20.62 -22.48
C TYR A 82 35.19 19.41 -23.40
N THR A 83 35.11 18.21 -22.88
CA THR A 83 35.20 16.96 -23.64
C THR A 83 34.00 16.02 -23.43
N THR A 84 33.33 16.11 -22.29
CA THR A 84 32.21 15.24 -21.92
C THR A 84 31.10 16.05 -21.23
N ALA A 85 29.86 15.53 -21.24
CA ALA A 85 28.73 16.13 -20.52
C ALA A 85 29.07 16.36 -19.04
N ILE A 86 28.51 17.44 -18.49
CA ILE A 86 28.71 17.87 -17.09
C ILE A 86 27.50 17.44 -16.29
N SER A 87 27.70 16.56 -15.31
CA SER A 87 26.66 16.14 -14.38
C SER A 87 26.47 17.21 -13.29
N VAL A 88 25.25 17.71 -13.15
CA VAL A 88 24.86 18.72 -12.16
C VAL A 88 24.30 18.03 -10.92
N THR A 89 25.11 17.90 -9.86
CA THR A 89 24.76 17.25 -8.60
C THR A 89 24.55 18.21 -7.45
N GLU A 90 24.93 19.48 -7.62
CA GLU A 90 24.80 20.56 -6.64
C GLU A 90 24.49 21.88 -7.36
N ALA A 91 24.21 22.94 -6.60
CA ALA A 91 24.01 24.26 -7.17
C ALA A 91 25.33 24.78 -7.79
N ILE A 92 25.31 25.08 -9.08
CA ILE A 92 26.50 25.52 -9.82
C ILE A 92 26.18 26.63 -10.82
N THR A 93 27.18 27.43 -11.14
CA THR A 93 27.14 28.37 -12.26
C THR A 93 28.21 27.96 -13.27
N LEU A 94 27.75 27.52 -14.45
CA LEU A 94 28.63 27.19 -15.57
C LEU A 94 28.82 28.43 -16.44
N LYS A 95 30.08 28.74 -16.74
CA LYS A 95 30.44 29.68 -17.80
C LYS A 95 31.31 29.00 -18.82
N ALA A 96 31.13 29.33 -20.11
CA ALA A 96 31.89 28.73 -21.19
C ALA A 96 32.30 29.77 -22.23
N ILE A 97 33.49 29.61 -22.80
CA ILE A 97 34.03 30.36 -23.91
C ILE A 97 34.52 29.38 -24.98
N ALA A 98 34.38 29.74 -26.23
CA ALA A 98 34.93 28.98 -27.35
C ALA A 98 36.08 29.72 -28.01
N VAL A 99 37.16 29.02 -28.30
CA VAL A 99 38.42 29.55 -28.85
C VAL A 99 38.81 28.78 -30.09
N LYS A 100 39.30 29.47 -31.12
CA LYS A 100 39.86 28.88 -32.34
C LYS A 100 41.01 29.72 -32.85
N ASP A 101 42.11 29.07 -33.20
CA ASP A 101 43.30 29.72 -33.72
C ASP A 101 42.95 30.55 -34.95
N GLY A 102 43.45 31.77 -34.99
CA GLY A 102 43.21 32.71 -36.08
C GLY A 102 41.91 33.50 -36.01
N MET A 103 41.06 33.25 -35.05
CA MET A 103 39.80 33.97 -34.79
C MET A 103 39.85 34.73 -33.43
N ASN A 104 38.95 35.66 -33.24
CA ASN A 104 38.69 36.26 -31.94
C ASN A 104 37.88 35.26 -31.06
N ASP A 105 38.18 35.22 -29.76
CA ASP A 105 37.45 34.39 -28.82
C ASP A 105 35.93 34.74 -28.83
N SER A 106 35.11 33.75 -28.51
CA SER A 106 33.66 33.98 -28.40
C SER A 106 33.29 34.87 -27.22
N ALA A 107 32.09 35.42 -27.21
CA ALA A 107 31.46 35.87 -25.95
C ALA A 107 31.32 34.69 -24.99
N VAL A 108 31.32 35.00 -23.66
CA VAL A 108 31.12 34.00 -22.61
C VAL A 108 29.64 33.71 -22.47
N ALA A 109 29.27 32.45 -22.56
CA ALA A 109 27.93 31.98 -22.21
C ALA A 109 27.89 31.62 -20.70
N SER A 110 26.74 31.86 -20.06
CA SER A 110 26.56 31.59 -18.65
C SER A 110 25.19 31.00 -18.35
N VAL A 111 25.16 29.94 -17.50
CA VAL A 111 23.94 29.32 -16.96
C VAL A 111 24.13 28.99 -15.50
N SER A 112 23.04 29.08 -14.71
CA SER A 112 23.07 28.75 -13.30
C SER A 112 22.02 27.69 -13.00
N TYR A 113 22.40 26.67 -12.25
CA TYR A 113 21.53 25.56 -11.85
C TYR A 113 21.40 25.48 -10.35
N THR A 114 20.22 25.12 -9.88
CA THR A 114 19.94 24.65 -8.54
C THR A 114 19.35 23.26 -8.59
N ILE A 115 19.49 22.48 -7.51
CA ILE A 115 18.90 21.14 -7.47
C ILE A 115 17.46 21.22 -6.94
N LYS A 116 16.52 20.58 -7.66
CA LYS A 116 15.15 20.43 -7.22
C LYS A 116 15.12 19.70 -5.88
N GLY A 117 14.50 20.29 -4.88
CA GLY A 117 14.16 19.61 -3.63
C GLY A 117 13.11 18.51 -3.88
N THR A 118 13.00 17.56 -2.97
CA THR A 118 11.94 16.53 -2.97
C THR A 118 10.89 16.89 -1.93
N VAL A 119 9.63 16.74 -2.28
CA VAL A 119 8.50 16.94 -1.36
C VAL A 119 8.56 15.88 -0.25
N ALA A 120 8.27 16.28 0.98
CA ALA A 120 8.24 15.37 2.12
C ALA A 120 7.16 14.30 1.94
N THR A 121 7.47 13.06 2.31
CA THR A 121 6.52 11.95 2.26
C THR A 121 5.31 12.26 3.15
N PRO A 122 4.08 12.03 2.68
CA PRO A 122 2.87 12.20 3.49
C PRO A 122 2.87 11.30 4.73
N ALA A 123 2.22 11.76 5.79
CA ALA A 123 2.02 10.99 7.02
C ALA A 123 0.52 10.82 7.32
N PHE A 124 0.12 9.61 7.71
CA PHE A 124 -1.23 9.31 8.16
C PHE A 124 -1.33 9.51 9.68
N SER A 125 -2.45 10.07 10.15
CA SER A 125 -2.70 10.27 11.59
C SER A 125 -2.90 8.96 12.37
N VAL A 126 -3.27 7.88 11.68
CA VAL A 126 -3.46 6.54 12.23
C VAL A 126 -2.47 5.59 11.56
N ALA A 127 -1.68 4.88 12.35
CA ALA A 127 -0.76 3.87 11.84
C ALA A 127 -1.50 2.65 11.27
N SER A 128 -0.82 1.86 10.41
CA SER A 128 -1.34 0.58 9.93
C SER A 128 -1.73 -0.33 11.11
N GLY A 129 -2.83 -1.04 10.97
CA GLY A 129 -3.30 -1.97 11.99
C GLY A 129 -4.81 -2.18 11.99
N ALA A 130 -5.29 -2.80 13.06
CA ALA A 130 -6.71 -3.01 13.27
C ALA A 130 -7.37 -1.74 13.79
N VAL A 131 -8.47 -1.32 13.16
CA VAL A 131 -9.24 -0.13 13.50
C VAL A 131 -10.74 -0.41 13.46
N ASP A 132 -11.51 0.43 14.16
CA ASP A 132 -12.97 0.41 14.04
C ASP A 132 -13.41 0.94 12.69
N SER A 133 -14.53 0.40 12.17
CA SER A 133 -15.16 0.95 10.97
C SER A 133 -15.60 2.41 11.22
N GLY A 134 -15.30 3.29 10.28
CA GLY A 134 -15.57 4.71 10.42
C GLY A 134 -14.46 5.51 11.10
N THR A 135 -13.31 4.89 11.44
CA THR A 135 -12.13 5.62 11.95
C THR A 135 -11.72 6.69 10.96
N GLU A 136 -11.62 7.94 11.44
CA GLU A 136 -11.21 9.08 10.63
C GLU A 136 -9.68 9.16 10.55
N VAL A 137 -9.14 9.13 9.33
CA VAL A 137 -7.71 9.23 9.06
C VAL A 137 -7.42 10.54 8.33
N THR A 138 -6.54 11.36 8.90
CA THR A 138 -6.02 12.56 8.23
C THR A 138 -4.68 12.29 7.60
N ILE A 139 -4.38 13.02 6.52
CA ILE A 139 -3.09 12.96 5.83
C ILE A 139 -2.44 14.33 5.91
N SER A 140 -1.18 14.38 6.31
CA SER A 140 -0.39 15.60 6.38
C SER A 140 0.90 15.50 5.57
N CYS A 141 1.44 16.64 5.15
CA CYS A 141 2.76 16.73 4.51
C CYS A 141 3.54 17.90 5.12
N ALA A 142 4.81 17.66 5.45
CA ALA A 142 5.67 18.70 6.04
C ALA A 142 6.11 19.79 5.04
N THR A 143 5.99 19.52 3.72
CA THR A 143 6.29 20.52 2.70
C THR A 143 5.09 21.46 2.53
N GLU A 144 5.25 22.70 2.96
CA GLU A 144 4.21 23.73 2.86
C GLU A 144 3.78 23.95 1.39
N GLY A 145 2.47 24.04 1.15
CA GLY A 145 1.88 24.24 -0.17
C GLY A 145 1.94 23.03 -1.10
N ALA A 146 2.36 21.85 -0.63
CA ALA A 146 2.26 20.62 -1.38
C ALA A 146 0.80 20.13 -1.42
N LYS A 147 0.36 19.63 -2.58
CA LYS A 147 -0.92 18.96 -2.76
C LYS A 147 -0.74 17.48 -2.51
N ILE A 148 -1.67 16.87 -1.78
CA ILE A 148 -1.65 15.44 -1.46
C ILE A 148 -2.71 14.74 -2.31
N TYR A 149 -2.34 13.63 -2.94
CA TYR A 149 -3.23 12.75 -3.70
C TYR A 149 -3.21 11.36 -3.09
N TYR A 150 -4.34 10.66 -3.12
CA TYR A 150 -4.45 9.36 -2.46
C TYR A 150 -5.32 8.37 -3.21
N THR A 151 -5.15 7.07 -2.86
CA THR A 151 -5.98 5.94 -3.28
C THR A 151 -6.45 5.16 -2.04
N LYS A 152 -7.57 4.42 -2.16
CA LYS A 152 -8.18 3.63 -1.07
C LYS A 152 -8.05 2.12 -1.27
N ASP A 153 -7.61 1.71 -2.43
CA ASP A 153 -7.54 0.31 -2.90
C ASP A 153 -6.12 -0.26 -2.93
N GLY A 154 -5.14 0.52 -2.44
CA GLY A 154 -3.73 0.14 -2.47
C GLY A 154 -3.03 0.35 -3.82
N SER A 155 -3.72 0.88 -4.84
CA SER A 155 -3.08 1.28 -6.10
C SER A 155 -2.12 2.45 -5.89
N GLU A 156 -1.12 2.60 -6.78
CA GLU A 156 -0.14 3.69 -6.70
C GLU A 156 -0.82 5.04 -7.02
N PRO A 157 -0.79 6.02 -6.08
CA PRO A 157 -1.35 7.35 -6.32
C PRO A 157 -0.46 8.17 -7.27
N THR A 158 -1.11 9.01 -8.06
CA THR A 158 -0.47 9.99 -8.96
C THR A 158 -1.14 11.35 -8.79
N ALA A 159 -0.61 12.40 -9.41
CA ALA A 159 -1.27 13.72 -9.46
C ALA A 159 -2.66 13.72 -10.13
N ALA A 160 -3.06 12.61 -10.78
CA ALA A 160 -4.40 12.40 -11.33
C ALA A 160 -5.36 11.66 -10.38
N SER A 161 -4.86 11.16 -9.25
CA SER A 161 -5.66 10.49 -8.21
C SER A 161 -6.53 11.50 -7.44
N THR A 162 -7.31 11.02 -6.47
CA THR A 162 -8.16 11.88 -5.65
C THR A 162 -7.32 12.84 -4.81
N GLU A 163 -7.56 14.15 -4.93
CA GLU A 163 -6.92 15.15 -4.09
C GLU A 163 -7.46 15.08 -2.64
N TYR A 164 -6.55 15.05 -1.67
CA TYR A 164 -6.92 15.05 -0.25
C TYR A 164 -7.38 16.45 0.20
N LYS A 165 -8.61 16.53 0.74
CA LYS A 165 -9.23 17.79 1.20
C LYS A 165 -9.81 17.69 2.61
N ALA A 166 -10.13 16.49 3.07
CA ALA A 166 -10.76 16.24 4.37
C ALA A 166 -10.37 14.86 4.89
N ALA A 167 -10.59 14.62 6.18
CA ALA A 167 -10.40 13.31 6.80
C ALA A 167 -11.12 12.21 6.01
N ILE A 168 -10.49 11.04 5.97
CA ILE A 168 -10.97 9.86 5.26
C ILE A 168 -11.56 8.90 6.28
N SER A 169 -12.85 8.63 6.17
CA SER A 169 -13.48 7.57 6.94
C SER A 169 -13.05 6.21 6.39
N VAL A 170 -12.41 5.42 7.24
CA VAL A 170 -11.85 4.11 6.89
C VAL A 170 -12.89 3.03 7.15
N THR A 171 -13.21 2.25 6.13
CA THR A 171 -14.05 1.05 6.24
C THR A 171 -13.18 -0.17 5.93
N PRO A 172 -12.55 -0.80 6.95
CA PRO A 172 -11.65 -1.93 6.74
C PRO A 172 -12.36 -3.17 6.14
N PRO A 173 -11.63 -4.04 5.41
CA PRO A 173 -10.22 -3.92 5.07
C PRO A 173 -9.96 -2.84 4.00
N MET A 174 -8.95 -2.00 4.21
CA MET A 174 -8.61 -0.90 3.31
C MET A 174 -7.11 -0.62 3.32
N THR A 175 -6.53 -0.32 2.16
CA THR A 175 -5.15 0.18 2.07
C THR A 175 -5.17 1.58 1.48
N LEU A 176 -4.76 2.56 2.29
CA LEU A 176 -4.53 3.93 1.84
C LEU A 176 -3.09 4.07 1.33
N LYS A 177 -2.92 4.67 0.16
CA LYS A 177 -1.62 5.16 -0.31
C LYS A 177 -1.73 6.63 -0.64
N ALA A 178 -0.67 7.41 -0.38
CA ALA A 178 -0.65 8.84 -0.62
C ALA A 178 0.70 9.32 -1.16
N ILE A 179 0.65 10.28 -2.07
CA ILE A 179 1.78 11.01 -2.62
C ILE A 179 1.55 12.50 -2.47
N ALA A 180 2.61 13.27 -2.21
CA ALA A 180 2.55 14.72 -2.18
C ALA A 180 3.36 15.30 -3.35
N VAL A 181 2.79 16.33 -3.98
CA VAL A 181 3.31 16.96 -5.20
C VAL A 181 3.36 18.47 -5.01
N LYS A 182 4.43 19.10 -5.47
CA LYS A 182 4.58 20.57 -5.49
C LYS A 182 5.35 21.01 -6.72
N ASP A 183 4.83 22.03 -7.42
CA ASP A 183 5.48 22.58 -8.58
C ASP A 183 6.93 23.01 -8.28
N GLY A 184 7.84 22.69 -9.18
CA GLY A 184 9.27 23.01 -9.03
C GLY A 184 10.05 22.08 -8.11
N MET A 185 9.43 21.08 -7.52
CA MET A 185 10.07 20.05 -6.69
C MET A 185 9.85 18.65 -7.32
N ASN A 186 10.63 17.70 -6.86
CA ASN A 186 10.38 16.29 -7.16
C ASN A 186 9.24 15.79 -6.27
N ASP A 187 8.41 14.91 -6.79
CA ASP A 187 7.32 14.27 -6.02
C ASP A 187 7.87 13.54 -4.79
N SER A 188 7.05 13.41 -3.76
CA SER A 188 7.40 12.64 -2.56
C SER A 188 7.50 11.15 -2.86
N ALA A 189 8.13 10.39 -1.96
CA ALA A 189 7.88 8.96 -1.87
C ALA A 189 6.39 8.72 -1.52
N VAL A 190 5.86 7.55 -1.91
CA VAL A 190 4.50 7.12 -1.59
C VAL A 190 4.45 6.61 -0.15
N ALA A 191 3.57 7.19 0.66
CA ALA A 191 3.21 6.65 1.97
C ALA A 191 2.13 5.57 1.81
N SER A 192 2.15 4.54 2.67
CA SER A 192 1.16 3.46 2.66
C SER A 192 0.73 3.12 4.08
N ALA A 193 -0.58 2.91 4.28
CA ALA A 193 -1.14 2.40 5.52
C ALA A 193 -2.26 1.40 5.21
N SER A 194 -2.17 0.20 5.80
CA SER A 194 -3.17 -0.85 5.66
C SER A 194 -3.97 -1.01 6.94
N TYR A 195 -5.29 -1.01 6.82
CA TYR A 195 -6.22 -1.11 7.93
C TYR A 195 -7.00 -2.41 7.85
N SER A 196 -7.04 -3.13 8.96
CA SER A 196 -7.87 -4.32 9.18
C SER A 196 -8.96 -4.04 10.20
N ILE A 197 -9.93 -4.95 10.32
CA ILE A 197 -11.03 -4.81 11.27
C ILE A 197 -10.58 -5.31 12.64
N ILE A 198 -10.95 -4.60 13.71
CA ILE A 198 -10.92 -5.14 15.07
C ILE A 198 -12.02 -6.22 15.16
N PRO A 199 -11.69 -7.47 15.52
CA PRO A 199 -12.65 -8.58 15.58
C PRO A 199 -13.56 -8.44 16.81
N THR A 200 -14.50 -7.49 16.77
CA THR A 200 -15.51 -7.28 17.82
C THR A 200 -16.76 -8.13 17.57
N PRO A 201 -17.62 -8.36 18.59
CA PRO A 201 -18.86 -9.10 18.42
C PRO A 201 -19.74 -8.56 17.29
N GLY A 202 -20.18 -9.47 16.43
CA GLY A 202 -20.96 -9.16 15.24
C GLY A 202 -20.18 -8.98 13.93
N VAL A 203 -18.84 -8.89 13.97
CA VAL A 203 -18.01 -8.87 12.77
C VAL A 203 -18.14 -10.18 12.01
N PHE A 204 -18.30 -10.11 10.68
CA PHE A 204 -18.37 -11.29 9.82
C PHE A 204 -16.96 -11.79 9.46
N VAL A 205 -16.80 -13.10 9.38
CA VAL A 205 -15.60 -13.76 8.85
C VAL A 205 -16.00 -14.51 7.59
N LEU A 206 -15.36 -14.21 6.47
CA LEU A 206 -15.57 -14.92 5.21
C LEU A 206 -14.78 -16.22 5.16
N LYS A 207 -15.09 -17.11 4.20
CA LYS A 207 -14.44 -18.41 4.02
C LYS A 207 -12.94 -18.33 3.74
N ASP A 208 -12.47 -17.20 3.20
CA ASP A 208 -11.07 -16.88 2.95
C ASP A 208 -10.36 -16.22 4.16
N GLY A 209 -11.03 -16.10 5.30
CA GLY A 209 -10.51 -15.43 6.51
C GLY A 209 -10.68 -13.91 6.52
N THR A 210 -11.14 -13.29 5.43
CA THR A 210 -11.41 -11.86 5.38
C THR A 210 -12.50 -11.49 6.37
N MET A 211 -12.30 -10.38 7.12
CA MET A 211 -13.32 -9.85 8.03
C MET A 211 -14.08 -8.68 7.40
N LEU A 212 -15.39 -8.61 7.67
CA LEU A 212 -16.25 -7.50 7.25
C LEU A 212 -16.94 -6.86 8.46
N PRO A 213 -17.12 -5.53 8.46
CA PRO A 213 -17.77 -4.83 9.56
C PRO A 213 -19.22 -5.29 9.75
N LYS A 214 -19.70 -5.32 11.01
CA LYS A 214 -21.07 -5.71 11.37
C LYS A 214 -22.16 -4.79 10.80
N ASP A 215 -21.83 -3.55 10.51
CA ASP A 215 -22.72 -2.50 10.02
C ASP A 215 -22.78 -2.38 8.50
N ILE A 216 -21.94 -3.14 7.77
CA ILE A 216 -21.95 -3.16 6.31
C ILE A 216 -23.28 -3.75 5.76
N THR A 217 -23.71 -3.24 4.61
CA THR A 217 -24.74 -3.90 3.79
C THR A 217 -24.10 -5.00 2.97
N LEU A 218 -24.44 -6.25 3.25
CA LEU A 218 -23.86 -7.42 2.57
C LEU A 218 -24.47 -7.61 1.18
N THR A 219 -23.61 -7.83 0.18
CA THR A 219 -24.02 -8.35 -1.13
C THR A 219 -24.37 -9.84 -1.05
N ASP A 220 -25.10 -10.37 -2.03
CA ASP A 220 -25.47 -11.80 -2.04
C ASP A 220 -24.23 -12.70 -2.15
N THR A 221 -23.19 -12.28 -2.88
CA THR A 221 -21.91 -12.99 -2.93
C THR A 221 -21.22 -13.00 -1.56
N GLN A 222 -21.22 -11.89 -0.83
CA GLN A 222 -20.68 -11.84 0.52
C GLN A 222 -21.44 -12.75 1.48
N LYS A 223 -22.79 -12.72 1.46
CA LYS A 223 -23.63 -13.60 2.29
C LYS A 223 -23.31 -15.09 2.07
N SER A 224 -23.13 -15.52 0.81
CA SER A 224 -22.79 -16.92 0.49
C SER A 224 -21.39 -17.33 0.92
N ASN A 225 -20.50 -16.35 1.15
CA ASN A 225 -19.11 -16.56 1.54
C ASN A 225 -18.86 -16.36 3.05
N ILE A 226 -19.87 -16.01 3.85
CA ILE A 226 -19.67 -15.90 5.31
C ILE A 226 -19.50 -17.30 5.91
N ALA A 227 -18.42 -17.47 6.67
CA ALA A 227 -18.13 -18.70 7.43
C ALA A 227 -18.63 -18.59 8.87
N ALA A 228 -18.43 -17.44 9.51
CA ALA A 228 -18.73 -17.23 10.91
C ALA A 228 -19.06 -15.77 11.24
N VAL A 229 -19.61 -15.56 12.44
CA VAL A 229 -19.76 -14.26 13.09
C VAL A 229 -18.96 -14.28 14.38
N ILE A 230 -18.13 -13.24 14.62
CA ILE A 230 -17.34 -13.10 15.85
C ILE A 230 -18.28 -12.89 17.04
N VAL A 231 -18.01 -13.61 18.11
CA VAL A 231 -18.68 -13.48 19.42
C VAL A 231 -17.79 -12.76 20.42
N ARG A 232 -16.50 -13.05 20.40
CA ARG A 232 -15.49 -12.45 21.29
C ARG A 232 -14.19 -12.24 20.51
N ALA A 233 -13.57 -11.08 20.67
CA ALA A 233 -12.22 -10.83 20.17
C ALA A 233 -11.18 -11.72 20.87
N ALA A 234 -10.03 -11.92 20.24
CA ALA A 234 -8.86 -12.48 20.92
C ALA A 234 -8.40 -11.51 22.03
N ALA A 235 -8.27 -11.98 23.23
CA ALA A 235 -7.83 -11.19 24.39
C ALA A 235 -7.27 -12.12 25.47
N ASP A 236 -6.36 -11.61 26.31
CA ASP A 236 -5.82 -12.30 27.49
C ASP A 236 -5.26 -13.70 27.18
N GLY A 237 -4.59 -13.84 26.00
CA GLY A 237 -4.02 -15.11 25.54
C GLY A 237 -5.06 -16.12 25.01
N LYS A 238 -6.33 -15.73 24.93
CA LYS A 238 -7.41 -16.56 24.36
C LYS A 238 -7.64 -16.19 22.90
N PRO A 239 -7.88 -17.18 22.00
CA PRO A 239 -8.22 -16.92 20.60
C PRO A 239 -9.59 -16.22 20.48
N ALA A 240 -9.85 -15.61 19.33
CA ALA A 240 -11.18 -15.11 19.00
C ALA A 240 -12.19 -16.28 18.98
N LEU A 241 -13.40 -16.03 19.48
CA LEU A 241 -14.50 -16.98 19.43
C LEU A 241 -15.48 -16.55 18.34
N GLY A 242 -15.84 -17.45 17.44
CA GLY A 242 -16.86 -17.23 16.43
C GLY A 242 -17.94 -18.31 16.42
N VAL A 243 -19.09 -17.99 15.86
CA VAL A 243 -20.16 -18.96 15.61
C VAL A 243 -20.40 -19.10 14.11
N GLY A 244 -20.51 -20.33 13.64
CA GLY A 244 -20.87 -20.60 12.24
C GLY A 244 -22.30 -20.12 11.92
N ILE A 245 -22.54 -19.75 10.68
CA ILE A 245 -23.88 -19.29 10.23
C ILE A 245 -24.88 -20.44 10.03
N VAL A 246 -24.37 -21.65 9.85
CA VAL A 246 -25.20 -22.86 9.69
C VAL A 246 -25.17 -23.63 10.99
N HIS A 247 -26.33 -23.81 11.60
CA HIS A 247 -26.47 -24.60 12.81
C HIS A 247 -27.61 -25.60 12.67
N ASN A 248 -27.42 -26.79 13.23
CA ASN A 248 -28.39 -27.85 13.25
C ASN A 248 -28.71 -28.22 14.71
N LYS A 249 -29.97 -28.57 14.94
CA LYS A 249 -30.35 -29.18 16.21
C LYS A 249 -29.95 -30.65 16.16
N MET A 250 -29.03 -31.06 17.05
CA MET A 250 -28.52 -32.43 17.11
C MET A 250 -28.59 -32.96 18.53
N ALA A 251 -28.71 -34.29 18.64
CA ALA A 251 -28.55 -34.94 19.92
C ALA A 251 -27.06 -34.87 20.34
N TRP A 252 -26.83 -34.70 21.64
CA TRP A 252 -25.50 -34.72 22.23
C TRP A 252 -24.78 -36.07 22.02
N CYS A 253 -25.51 -37.16 22.29
CA CYS A 253 -25.11 -38.53 21.99
C CYS A 253 -26.34 -39.36 21.65
N THR A 254 -26.17 -40.56 21.06
CA THR A 254 -27.25 -41.50 20.85
C THR A 254 -27.52 -42.26 22.14
N GLU A 255 -28.76 -42.77 22.33
CA GLU A 255 -29.10 -43.59 23.50
C GLU A 255 -28.27 -44.88 23.64
N SER A 256 -27.73 -45.35 22.51
CA SER A 256 -26.88 -46.55 22.41
C SER A 256 -25.39 -46.27 22.65
N ALA A 257 -24.97 -45.03 22.84
CA ALA A 257 -23.58 -44.69 23.06
C ALA A 257 -23.12 -45.22 24.42
N ALA A 258 -22.19 -46.17 24.41
CA ALA A 258 -21.56 -46.69 25.59
C ALA A 258 -20.86 -45.55 26.35
N GLY A 259 -21.26 -45.29 27.59
CA GLY A 259 -20.64 -44.28 28.44
C GLY A 259 -21.21 -42.86 28.31
N CYS A 260 -22.35 -42.66 27.66
CA CYS A 260 -23.01 -41.33 27.59
C CYS A 260 -23.15 -40.65 28.96
N SER A 261 -23.54 -41.41 30.00
CA SER A 261 -23.60 -40.92 31.38
C SER A 261 -22.22 -40.71 32.04
N THR A 262 -21.23 -41.49 31.67
CA THR A 262 -19.86 -41.42 32.21
C THR A 262 -19.13 -40.21 31.64
N ILE A 263 -19.33 -39.93 30.37
CA ILE A 263 -18.76 -38.76 29.69
C ILE A 263 -19.33 -37.46 30.28
N ILE A 264 -20.65 -37.36 30.46
CA ILE A 264 -21.29 -36.21 31.10
C ILE A 264 -20.75 -36.01 32.52
N THR A 265 -20.43 -37.09 33.23
CA THR A 265 -19.84 -37.02 34.59
C THR A 265 -18.39 -36.59 34.57
N ALA A 266 -17.58 -37.05 33.63
CA ALA A 266 -16.19 -36.65 33.46
C ALA A 266 -16.06 -35.19 32.99
N LEU A 267 -16.89 -34.75 32.07
CA LEU A 267 -16.92 -33.38 31.58
C LEU A 267 -17.55 -32.39 32.57
N LYS A 268 -18.34 -32.83 33.55
CA LYS A 268 -18.95 -31.94 34.55
C LYS A 268 -17.92 -31.16 35.39
N GLY A 269 -16.73 -31.67 35.59
CA GLY A 269 -15.64 -30.96 36.25
C GLY A 269 -15.07 -29.85 35.40
N ASP A 270 -14.82 -30.12 34.12
CA ASP A 270 -14.10 -29.23 33.19
C ASP A 270 -15.02 -28.23 32.49
N ILE A 271 -16.30 -28.58 32.28
CA ILE A 271 -17.29 -27.66 31.67
C ILE A 271 -17.68 -26.52 32.62
N ARG A 272 -17.55 -26.70 33.93
CA ARG A 272 -17.97 -25.72 34.94
C ARG A 272 -16.87 -24.86 35.53
N SER A 273 -15.63 -25.24 35.39
CA SER A 273 -14.50 -24.47 35.91
C SER A 273 -13.76 -23.77 34.80
N ASP A 274 -13.10 -22.75 35.09
CA ASP A 274 -12.20 -21.82 34.45
C ASP A 274 -11.63 -22.12 33.02
N TYR A 275 -11.93 -23.25 32.41
CA TYR A 275 -11.63 -23.56 31.02
C TYR A 275 -12.55 -22.77 30.10
N MET A 276 -12.02 -21.71 29.59
CA MET A 276 -12.70 -20.77 28.68
C MET A 276 -12.55 -21.17 27.19
N ASP A 277 -12.04 -22.37 26.91
CA ASP A 277 -11.76 -22.84 25.55
C ASP A 277 -12.14 -24.32 25.42
N GLY A 278 -13.14 -24.60 24.57
CA GLY A 278 -13.60 -25.96 24.27
C GLY A 278 -12.83 -26.68 23.17
N SER A 279 -11.76 -26.09 22.64
CA SER A 279 -10.98 -26.65 21.51
C SER A 279 -10.39 -28.02 21.80
N ASN A 280 -10.08 -28.34 23.07
CA ASN A 280 -9.58 -29.62 23.51
C ASN A 280 -10.68 -30.62 23.97
N SER A 281 -11.95 -30.22 23.85
CA SER A 281 -13.08 -31.05 24.31
C SER A 281 -13.13 -32.43 23.65
N TRP A 282 -12.69 -32.53 22.38
CA TRP A 282 -12.59 -33.82 21.69
C TRP A 282 -11.52 -34.71 22.30
N ASP A 283 -10.35 -34.17 22.61
CA ASP A 283 -9.24 -34.91 23.21
C ASP A 283 -9.60 -35.41 24.62
N LEU A 284 -10.35 -34.58 25.38
CA LEU A 284 -10.89 -34.98 26.68
C LEU A 284 -11.93 -36.09 26.55
N LEU A 285 -12.78 -36.03 25.53
CA LEU A 285 -13.73 -37.06 25.19
C LEU A 285 -13.00 -38.39 24.88
N VAL A 286 -12.01 -38.32 24.00
CA VAL A 286 -11.17 -39.49 23.64
C VAL A 286 -10.45 -40.06 24.86
N ALA A 287 -9.91 -39.19 25.72
CA ALA A 287 -9.22 -39.60 26.93
C ALA A 287 -10.15 -40.27 27.98
N ALA A 288 -11.43 -39.86 28.02
CA ALA A 288 -12.41 -40.38 29.00
C ALA A 288 -13.09 -41.68 28.55
N CYS A 289 -13.09 -41.98 27.24
CA CYS A 289 -13.73 -43.16 26.68
C CYS A 289 -12.71 -44.25 26.38
N GLU A 290 -12.77 -45.37 27.07
CA GLU A 290 -11.89 -46.56 26.83
C GLU A 290 -12.00 -47.05 25.37
N ASP A 291 -13.20 -47.05 24.79
CA ASP A 291 -13.46 -47.46 23.40
C ASP A 291 -12.80 -46.52 22.38
N LEU A 292 -12.52 -45.26 22.72
CA LEU A 292 -11.85 -44.27 21.87
C LEU A 292 -10.32 -44.31 22.02
N LYS A 293 -9.77 -44.74 23.14
CA LYS A 293 -8.32 -44.79 23.39
C LYS A 293 -7.59 -45.71 22.42
N ASN A 294 -8.27 -46.77 21.95
CA ASN A 294 -7.70 -47.77 21.04
C ASN A 294 -8.30 -47.71 19.63
N ALA A 295 -8.98 -46.60 19.30
CA ALA A 295 -9.72 -46.48 18.04
C ALA A 295 -8.77 -46.28 16.85
N THR A 296 -8.91 -47.11 15.82
CA THR A 296 -8.38 -46.87 14.47
C THR A 296 -9.21 -45.75 13.80
N ALA A 297 -8.73 -45.21 12.70
CA ALA A 297 -9.47 -44.19 11.95
C ALA A 297 -10.93 -44.61 11.59
N GLU A 298 -11.11 -45.90 11.30
CA GLU A 298 -12.41 -46.50 10.99
C GLU A 298 -13.34 -46.59 12.23
N THR A 299 -12.76 -46.86 13.40
CA THR A 299 -13.47 -46.89 14.70
C THR A 299 -13.86 -45.49 15.14
N ILE A 300 -13.04 -44.47 14.85
CA ILE A 300 -13.34 -43.06 15.13
C ILE A 300 -14.56 -42.59 14.32
N GLU A 301 -14.71 -43.03 13.08
CA GLU A 301 -15.85 -42.66 12.23
C GLU A 301 -17.15 -43.31 12.75
N THR A 302 -17.09 -44.55 13.18
CA THR A 302 -18.23 -45.25 13.79
C THR A 302 -18.61 -44.64 15.15
N VAL A 303 -17.63 -44.27 15.96
CA VAL A 303 -17.86 -43.57 17.24
C VAL A 303 -18.41 -42.18 17.02
N ALA A 304 -17.94 -41.45 16.01
CA ALA A 304 -18.47 -40.14 15.64
C ALA A 304 -19.97 -40.16 15.33
N GLN A 305 -20.51 -41.27 14.83
CA GLN A 305 -21.97 -41.44 14.62
C GLN A 305 -22.74 -41.52 15.93
N ASN A 306 -22.14 -42.01 16.98
CA ASN A 306 -22.74 -42.06 18.33
C ASN A 306 -22.72 -40.71 19.07
N TYR A 307 -21.92 -39.76 18.57
CA TYR A 307 -21.78 -38.40 19.11
C TYR A 307 -22.03 -37.36 17.98
N PRO A 308 -23.24 -37.24 17.45
CA PRO A 308 -23.54 -36.50 16.25
C PRO A 308 -23.21 -34.98 16.34
N ALA A 309 -23.36 -34.37 17.52
CA ALA A 309 -23.03 -32.96 17.73
C ALA A 309 -21.52 -32.69 17.60
N TRP A 310 -20.67 -33.58 18.14
CA TRP A 310 -19.21 -33.49 18.01
C TRP A 310 -18.75 -33.77 16.60
N ASN A 311 -19.31 -34.79 15.97
CA ASN A 311 -19.01 -35.10 14.58
C ASN A 311 -19.37 -33.97 13.63
N TYR A 312 -20.50 -33.31 13.89
CA TYR A 312 -20.90 -32.13 13.11
C TYR A 312 -19.90 -30.99 13.25
N CYS A 313 -19.52 -30.65 14.50
CA CYS A 313 -18.51 -29.60 14.72
C CYS A 313 -17.18 -29.96 14.08
N ARG A 314 -16.67 -31.16 14.27
CA ARG A 314 -15.40 -31.63 13.68
C ARG A 314 -15.37 -31.49 12.17
N ASN A 315 -16.48 -31.79 11.50
CA ASN A 315 -16.57 -31.74 10.04
C ASN A 315 -17.16 -30.42 9.52
N TYR A 316 -17.41 -29.45 10.39
CA TYR A 316 -18.09 -28.22 9.98
C TYR A 316 -17.34 -27.50 8.86
N GLY A 317 -16.04 -27.34 8.97
CA GLY A 317 -15.22 -26.69 7.96
C GLY A 317 -15.36 -27.36 6.59
N ALA A 318 -15.14 -28.68 6.52
CA ALA A 318 -15.25 -29.44 5.30
C ALA A 318 -16.67 -29.42 4.71
N ASN A 319 -17.71 -29.60 5.54
CA ASN A 319 -19.10 -29.59 5.12
C ASN A 319 -19.59 -28.24 4.59
N ASN A 320 -18.92 -27.15 4.97
CA ASN A 320 -19.26 -25.79 4.54
C ASN A 320 -18.25 -25.17 3.57
N GLY A 321 -17.29 -25.96 3.07
CA GLY A 321 -16.30 -25.55 2.08
C GLY A 321 -15.37 -24.44 2.62
N LEU A 322 -14.94 -24.57 3.88
CA LEU A 322 -14.00 -23.65 4.52
C LEU A 322 -12.57 -24.11 4.22
N GLU A 323 -11.66 -23.15 4.10
CA GLU A 323 -10.25 -23.37 3.76
C GLU A 323 -9.32 -22.78 4.82
N GLY A 324 -8.04 -23.15 4.79
CA GLY A 324 -7.01 -22.65 5.73
C GLY A 324 -7.37 -22.90 7.18
N ASP A 325 -7.13 -21.93 8.03
CA ASP A 325 -7.36 -22.00 9.48
C ASP A 325 -8.85 -22.20 9.84
N LEU A 326 -9.78 -21.85 8.93
CA LEU A 326 -11.21 -22.04 9.13
C LEU A 326 -11.69 -23.47 8.79
N ALA A 327 -10.87 -24.28 8.13
CA ALA A 327 -11.22 -25.67 7.79
C ALA A 327 -11.32 -26.58 9.02
N THR A 328 -10.63 -26.21 10.10
CA THR A 328 -10.52 -26.97 11.33
C THR A 328 -10.81 -26.12 12.57
N GLY A 329 -10.73 -26.69 13.75
CA GLY A 329 -10.90 -25.95 15.02
C GLY A 329 -12.37 -25.69 15.41
N TRP A 330 -13.33 -26.29 14.71
CA TRP A 330 -14.75 -26.23 15.10
C TRP A 330 -15.05 -27.26 16.18
N TYR A 331 -15.66 -26.82 17.26
CA TYR A 331 -15.94 -27.64 18.43
C TYR A 331 -17.25 -27.25 19.12
N LEU A 332 -17.74 -28.07 20.03
CA LEU A 332 -18.86 -27.72 20.90
C LEU A 332 -18.37 -26.75 21.98
N PRO A 333 -19.03 -25.61 22.17
CA PRO A 333 -18.63 -24.62 23.15
C PRO A 333 -18.81 -25.12 24.58
N THR A 334 -17.93 -24.67 25.45
CA THR A 334 -18.09 -24.82 26.92
C THR A 334 -19.24 -23.97 27.45
N VAL A 335 -19.66 -24.21 28.70
CA VAL A 335 -20.67 -23.37 29.38
C VAL A 335 -20.22 -21.90 29.45
N ALA A 336 -18.95 -21.62 29.70
CA ALA A 336 -18.40 -20.28 29.74
C ALA A 336 -18.41 -19.59 28.36
N GLU A 337 -18.18 -20.33 27.28
CA GLU A 337 -18.28 -19.82 25.92
C GLU A 337 -19.73 -19.62 25.50
N LEU A 338 -20.65 -20.50 25.90
CA LEU A 338 -22.10 -20.30 25.72
C LEU A 338 -22.58 -19.04 26.45
N ASP A 339 -22.12 -18.78 27.68
CA ASP A 339 -22.41 -17.53 28.38
C ASP A 339 -21.85 -16.33 27.63
N THR A 340 -20.62 -16.42 27.10
CA THR A 340 -20.05 -15.37 26.25
C THR A 340 -20.89 -15.10 24.99
N ILE A 341 -21.40 -16.15 24.34
CA ILE A 341 -22.33 -16.04 23.20
C ILE A 341 -23.61 -15.33 23.63
N TYR A 342 -24.16 -15.70 24.80
CA TYR A 342 -25.37 -15.10 25.34
C TYR A 342 -25.22 -13.63 25.67
N GLN A 343 -24.12 -13.23 26.30
CA GLN A 343 -23.83 -11.83 26.62
C GLN A 343 -23.72 -10.95 25.36
N ASN A 344 -23.28 -11.51 24.25
CA ASN A 344 -23.15 -10.82 22.95
C ASN A 344 -24.30 -11.12 21.98
N LYS A 345 -25.35 -11.82 22.44
CA LYS A 345 -26.44 -12.34 21.62
C LYS A 345 -27.06 -11.30 20.67
N THR A 346 -27.32 -10.09 21.15
CA THR A 346 -27.98 -9.06 20.35
C THR A 346 -27.17 -8.68 19.12
N ALA A 347 -25.87 -8.47 19.27
CA ALA A 347 -24.97 -8.12 18.16
C ALA A 347 -24.78 -9.31 17.20
N VAL A 348 -24.62 -10.51 17.75
CA VAL A 348 -24.43 -11.74 16.99
C VAL A 348 -25.67 -12.10 16.20
N ASP A 349 -26.87 -12.08 16.81
CA ASP A 349 -28.14 -12.35 16.14
C ASP A 349 -28.43 -11.37 15.01
N ALA A 350 -28.15 -10.08 15.23
CA ALA A 350 -28.32 -9.06 14.18
C ALA A 350 -27.42 -9.37 12.96
N SER A 351 -26.20 -9.82 13.19
CA SER A 351 -25.27 -10.20 12.14
C SER A 351 -25.63 -11.53 11.48
N LEU A 352 -26.04 -12.53 12.25
CA LEU A 352 -26.52 -13.81 11.72
C LEU A 352 -27.71 -13.61 10.77
N LEU A 353 -28.69 -12.77 11.14
CA LEU A 353 -29.82 -12.44 10.26
C LEU A 353 -29.37 -11.75 8.97
N LYS A 354 -28.43 -10.79 9.04
CA LYS A 354 -27.86 -10.16 7.87
C LYS A 354 -27.17 -11.16 6.93
N ALA A 355 -26.53 -12.17 7.50
CA ALA A 355 -25.85 -13.25 6.77
C ALA A 355 -26.82 -14.28 6.17
N GLY A 356 -28.12 -14.21 6.46
CA GLY A 356 -29.12 -15.20 6.06
C GLY A 356 -29.17 -16.42 6.97
N GLY A 357 -28.47 -16.40 8.10
CA GLY A 357 -28.49 -17.42 9.14
C GLY A 357 -29.70 -17.30 10.07
N ARG A 358 -29.72 -18.13 11.12
CA ARG A 358 -30.77 -18.15 12.15
C ARG A 358 -30.23 -17.55 13.44
N THR A 359 -31.10 -16.84 14.18
CA THR A 359 -30.78 -16.33 15.52
C THR A 359 -30.76 -17.46 16.55
N PHE A 360 -30.04 -17.23 17.66
CA PHE A 360 -30.12 -18.09 18.82
C PHE A 360 -31.51 -18.00 19.49
N GLY A 361 -32.28 -19.07 19.43
CA GLY A 361 -33.56 -19.17 20.11
C GLY A 361 -33.42 -19.22 21.63
N LYS A 362 -34.55 -19.00 22.38
CA LYS A 362 -34.58 -19.11 23.84
C LYS A 362 -34.33 -20.54 24.37
N SER A 363 -34.26 -21.55 23.49
CA SER A 363 -34.27 -22.98 23.83
C SER A 363 -32.91 -23.69 23.62
N TYR A 364 -31.79 -22.97 23.49
CA TYR A 364 -30.48 -23.55 23.24
C TYR A 364 -29.59 -23.61 24.50
N TYR A 365 -30.20 -23.62 25.68
CA TYR A 365 -29.51 -23.77 26.96
C TYR A 365 -29.87 -25.06 27.66
#